data_7fd26dbddfb198f92cde7f9e7d1bbc8a
#
_entry.id   7fd26dbddfb198f92cde7f9e7d1bbc8a
#
_cell.length_a   1.000
_cell.length_b   1.000
_cell.length_c   1.000
_cell.angle_alpha   90.00
_cell.angle_beta   90.00
_cell.angle_gamma   90.00
#
_symmetry.space_group_name_H-M   'P 1'
#
loop_
_entity.id
_entity.type
_entity.pdbx_description
1 polymer ?
#
loop_
_entity_poly.entity_id
_entity_poly.type
_entity_poly.pdbx_seq_one_letter_code
_entity_poly.pdbx_strand_id
1 'polypeptide(L)'
;MQKLADDLHILSGFPPYVINVYLMGDVLVDAGSRHAAKRILRQLNGRTVSAHALTHAHADHQGASHNVCESLRIPLWCGEHDADAVEDGRIRERMPSNPINTLLGKVFTGPPHPVARRLNEGDEVAGFTVLDVPGHSAGHVAYWRDSDRTLICGDVFTNLDTVTGVPGLHEPKTFFTPDPGRNRESMRRLAALEPKLVCFGHGRPLRDPEKLKRFTDRVAGVTAAA
;
A
#
# COMPACT_ATOMS: atom_id res chain seq x y z
N MET A 1 -10.45 15.15 0.78
CA MET A 1 -9.00 14.93 0.68
C MET A 1 -8.30 15.81 1.71
N GLN A 2 -7.27 15.29 2.40
CA GLN A 2 -6.51 15.99 3.45
C GLN A 2 -5.03 16.04 3.04
N LYS A 3 -4.39 17.21 3.13
CA LYS A 3 -2.94 17.37 2.94
C LYS A 3 -2.20 16.75 4.14
N LEU A 4 -1.18 15.93 3.87
CA LEU A 4 -0.33 15.28 4.88
C LEU A 4 1.10 15.87 4.91
N ALA A 5 1.67 16.11 3.74
CA ALA A 5 2.98 16.72 3.53
C ALA A 5 2.95 17.52 2.22
N ASP A 6 4.07 18.11 1.80
CA ASP A 6 4.12 18.76 0.50
C ASP A 6 3.84 17.73 -0.58
N ASP A 7 2.93 18.09 -1.50
CA ASP A 7 2.47 17.24 -2.61
C ASP A 7 1.99 15.84 -2.22
N LEU A 8 1.66 15.61 -0.93
CA LEU A 8 1.08 14.36 -0.46
C LEU A 8 -0.28 14.59 0.21
N HIS A 9 -1.30 13.93 -0.31
CA HIS A 9 -2.65 13.99 0.20
C HIS A 9 -3.20 12.58 0.43
N ILE A 10 -4.03 12.42 1.46
CA ILE A 10 -4.87 11.22 1.63
C ILE A 10 -6.29 11.52 1.17
N LEU A 11 -6.86 10.63 0.38
CA LEU A 11 -8.25 10.71 -0.04
C LEU A 11 -9.18 10.26 1.10
N SER A 12 -10.33 10.91 1.22
CA SER A 12 -11.32 10.51 2.23
C SER A 12 -11.91 9.14 1.91
N GLY A 13 -11.74 8.18 2.80
CA GLY A 13 -12.34 6.84 2.76
C GLY A 13 -13.69 6.77 3.46
N PHE A 14 -14.39 5.64 3.32
CA PHE A 14 -15.56 5.32 4.11
C PHE A 14 -15.60 3.80 4.39
N PRO A 15 -15.51 3.38 5.67
CA PRO A 15 -15.16 4.19 6.84
C PRO A 15 -13.80 4.87 6.71
N PRO A 16 -13.55 6.01 7.43
CA PRO A 16 -12.30 6.72 7.34
C PRO A 16 -11.11 5.86 7.77
N TYR A 17 -10.02 5.90 7.01
CA TYR A 17 -8.75 5.21 7.29
C TYR A 17 -8.83 3.66 7.32
N VAL A 18 -9.94 3.05 6.91
CA VAL A 18 -10.00 1.58 6.82
C VAL A 18 -9.20 1.08 5.62
N ILE A 19 -9.33 1.73 4.47
CA ILE A 19 -8.50 1.51 3.29
C ILE A 19 -8.08 2.88 2.78
N ASN A 20 -6.79 3.12 2.72
CA ASN A 20 -6.22 4.39 2.34
C ASN A 20 -5.86 4.44 0.85
N VAL A 21 -6.01 5.62 0.28
CA VAL A 21 -5.61 5.97 -1.09
C VAL A 21 -4.93 7.32 -1.01
N TYR A 22 -3.80 7.49 -1.68
CA TYR A 22 -3.02 8.71 -1.62
C TYR A 22 -2.90 9.36 -3.01
N LEU A 23 -2.76 10.67 -3.03
CA LEU A 23 -2.26 11.42 -4.17
C LEU A 23 -0.87 11.96 -3.80
N MET A 24 0.15 11.44 -4.46
CA MET A 24 1.56 11.71 -4.28
C MET A 24 2.07 12.48 -5.51
N GLY A 25 2.23 13.80 -5.37
CA GLY A 25 2.40 14.66 -6.54
C GLY A 25 1.18 14.56 -7.46
N ASP A 26 1.41 14.08 -8.66
CA ASP A 26 0.40 13.77 -9.68
C ASP A 26 0.18 12.26 -9.87
N VAL A 27 0.70 11.41 -8.97
CA VAL A 27 0.53 9.96 -9.00
C VAL A 27 -0.45 9.51 -7.93
N LEU A 28 -1.51 8.80 -8.34
CA LEU A 28 -2.44 8.15 -7.42
C LEU A 28 -1.78 6.87 -6.88
N VAL A 29 -1.70 6.71 -5.56
CA VAL A 29 -1.17 5.50 -4.91
C VAL A 29 -2.32 4.71 -4.30
N ASP A 30 -2.46 3.47 -4.72
CA ASP A 30 -3.54 2.53 -4.44
C ASP A 30 -4.93 3.04 -4.91
N ALA A 31 -5.91 2.15 -4.97
CA ALA A 31 -7.25 2.47 -5.47
C ALA A 31 -8.39 1.89 -4.61
N GLY A 32 -8.06 1.25 -3.49
CA GLY A 32 -9.08 0.65 -2.63
C GLY A 32 -9.79 -0.55 -3.28
N SER A 33 -10.97 -0.89 -2.79
CA SER A 33 -11.80 -1.96 -3.35
C SER A 33 -12.42 -1.56 -4.70
N ARG A 34 -12.92 -2.54 -5.46
CA ARG A 34 -13.58 -2.32 -6.78
C ARG A 34 -14.72 -1.31 -6.77
N HIS A 35 -15.29 -1.01 -5.61
CA HIS A 35 -16.38 -0.05 -5.44
C HIS A 35 -15.90 1.39 -5.18
N ALA A 36 -14.59 1.62 -5.04
CA ALA A 36 -14.03 2.91 -4.65
C ALA A 36 -13.90 3.91 -5.80
N ALA A 37 -13.92 3.48 -7.07
CA ALA A 37 -13.63 4.31 -8.25
C ALA A 37 -14.41 5.64 -8.27
N LYS A 38 -15.74 5.59 -8.13
CA LYS A 38 -16.58 6.81 -8.17
C LYS A 38 -16.21 7.82 -7.08
N ARG A 39 -15.85 7.35 -5.89
CA ARG A 39 -15.41 8.19 -4.76
C ARG A 39 -14.04 8.80 -5.03
N ILE A 40 -13.11 8.02 -5.58
CA ILE A 40 -11.76 8.46 -5.94
C ILE A 40 -11.85 9.54 -7.03
N LEU A 41 -12.49 9.24 -8.16
CA LEU A 41 -12.62 10.15 -9.30
C LEU A 41 -13.24 11.50 -8.91
N ARG A 42 -14.27 11.48 -8.05
CA ARG A 42 -14.89 12.72 -7.56
C ARG A 42 -13.91 13.58 -6.75
N GLN A 43 -13.01 12.98 -5.97
CA GLN A 43 -12.02 13.72 -5.17
C GLN A 43 -10.84 14.21 -6.01
N LEU A 44 -10.55 13.57 -7.14
CA LEU A 44 -9.51 13.96 -8.08
C LEU A 44 -9.99 14.97 -9.13
N ASN A 45 -11.30 15.30 -9.15
CA ASN A 45 -11.84 16.24 -10.11
C ASN A 45 -11.13 17.61 -10.03
N GLY A 46 -10.70 18.11 -11.20
CA GLY A 46 -9.93 19.37 -11.31
C GLY A 46 -8.44 19.25 -10.93
N ARG A 47 -7.92 18.02 -10.71
CA ARG A 47 -6.50 17.76 -10.46
C ARG A 47 -5.87 17.01 -11.63
N THR A 48 -4.61 17.32 -11.91
CA THR A 48 -3.81 16.52 -12.84
C THR A 48 -3.40 15.23 -12.13
N VAL A 49 -3.65 14.09 -12.79
CA VAL A 49 -3.14 12.78 -12.39
C VAL A 49 -2.50 12.16 -13.62
N SER A 50 -1.22 11.86 -13.55
CA SER A 50 -0.41 11.37 -14.68
C SER A 50 -0.29 9.85 -14.70
N ALA A 51 -0.38 9.21 -13.54
CA ALA A 51 -0.27 7.76 -13.40
C ALA A 51 -1.00 7.26 -12.14
N HIS A 52 -1.22 5.96 -12.10
CA HIS A 52 -1.65 5.23 -10.92
C HIS A 52 -0.57 4.21 -10.56
N ALA A 53 -0.12 4.20 -9.31
CA ALA A 53 0.87 3.26 -8.80
C ALA A 53 0.29 2.43 -7.65
N LEU A 54 0.65 1.16 -7.56
CA LEU A 54 0.27 0.29 -6.45
C LEU A 54 1.41 0.15 -5.45
N THR A 55 1.06 0.05 -4.17
CA THR A 55 1.98 -0.48 -3.17
C THR A 55 2.12 -1.99 -3.32
N HIS A 56 1.01 -2.70 -3.55
CA HIS A 56 0.98 -4.15 -3.77
C HIS A 56 -0.35 -4.60 -4.40
N ALA A 57 -0.40 -5.84 -4.87
CA ALA A 57 -1.52 -6.37 -5.63
C ALA A 57 -2.58 -7.09 -4.78
N HIS A 58 -2.97 -6.56 -3.62
CA HIS A 58 -4.14 -7.08 -2.92
C HIS A 58 -5.44 -6.43 -3.37
N ALA A 59 -6.55 -7.14 -3.17
CA ALA A 59 -7.86 -6.78 -3.72
C ALA A 59 -8.40 -5.43 -3.22
N ASP A 60 -8.03 -5.03 -2.03
CA ASP A 60 -8.41 -3.76 -1.40
C ASP A 60 -7.43 -2.60 -1.68
N HIS A 61 -6.38 -2.86 -2.45
CA HIS A 61 -5.46 -1.85 -2.98
C HIS A 61 -5.62 -1.68 -4.49
N GLN A 62 -5.79 -2.79 -5.24
CA GLN A 62 -5.92 -2.80 -6.70
C GLN A 62 -7.39 -2.69 -7.17
N GLY A 63 -8.37 -2.89 -6.30
CA GLY A 63 -9.75 -3.17 -6.70
C GLY A 63 -10.38 -2.18 -7.67
N ALA A 64 -10.14 -0.88 -7.53
CA ALA A 64 -10.65 0.13 -8.46
C ALA A 64 -9.66 0.56 -9.55
N SER A 65 -8.45 -0.01 -9.61
CA SER A 65 -7.37 0.42 -10.51
C SER A 65 -7.80 0.48 -11.96
N HIS A 66 -8.41 -0.60 -12.49
CA HIS A 66 -8.90 -0.63 -13.86
C HIS A 66 -9.84 0.54 -14.15
N ASN A 67 -10.89 0.72 -13.33
CA ASN A 67 -11.89 1.76 -13.56
C ASN A 67 -11.32 3.18 -13.44
N VAL A 68 -10.35 3.39 -12.57
CA VAL A 68 -9.66 4.68 -12.40
C VAL A 68 -8.77 4.96 -13.60
N CYS A 69 -7.94 4.00 -14.01
CA CYS A 69 -7.04 4.14 -15.15
C CYS A 69 -7.80 4.40 -16.45
N GLU A 70 -8.87 3.65 -16.72
CA GLU A 70 -9.74 3.85 -17.90
C GLU A 70 -10.41 5.24 -17.88
N SER A 71 -10.96 5.65 -16.72
CA SER A 71 -11.66 6.92 -16.60
C SER A 71 -10.76 8.14 -16.79
N LEU A 72 -9.54 8.06 -16.28
CA LEU A 72 -8.54 9.15 -16.34
C LEU A 72 -7.61 9.01 -17.56
N ARG A 73 -7.63 7.87 -18.25
CA ARG A 73 -6.70 7.51 -19.35
C ARG A 73 -5.22 7.61 -18.92
N ILE A 74 -4.92 7.05 -17.77
CA ILE A 74 -3.58 7.05 -17.18
C ILE A 74 -3.02 5.63 -17.08
N PRO A 75 -1.67 5.47 -17.15
CA PRO A 75 -1.02 4.18 -17.00
C PRO A 75 -1.09 3.66 -15.55
N LEU A 76 -1.08 2.32 -15.41
CA LEU A 76 -0.90 1.63 -14.14
C LEU A 76 0.56 1.21 -13.97
N TRP A 77 1.11 1.44 -12.79
CA TRP A 77 2.44 1.02 -12.36
C TRP A 77 2.34 0.09 -11.16
N CYS A 78 3.16 -0.95 -11.11
CA CYS A 78 3.11 -1.96 -10.05
C CYS A 78 4.50 -2.55 -9.81
N GLY A 79 4.80 -2.97 -8.58
CA GLY A 79 6.03 -3.69 -8.27
C GLY A 79 6.22 -4.91 -9.18
N GLU A 80 7.45 -5.14 -9.66
CA GLU A 80 7.80 -6.16 -10.67
C GLU A 80 7.15 -7.52 -10.39
N HIS A 81 7.26 -8.02 -9.13
CA HIS A 81 6.81 -9.36 -8.79
C HIS A 81 5.29 -9.50 -8.55
N ASP A 82 4.55 -8.39 -8.52
CA ASP A 82 3.08 -8.40 -8.44
C ASP A 82 2.42 -8.10 -9.79
N ALA A 83 3.17 -7.56 -10.77
CA ALA A 83 2.65 -7.06 -12.03
C ALA A 83 1.86 -8.12 -12.83
N ASP A 84 2.41 -9.33 -12.99
CA ASP A 84 1.73 -10.41 -13.74
C ASP A 84 0.36 -10.76 -13.13
N ALA A 85 0.26 -10.73 -11.80
CA ALA A 85 -1.00 -11.04 -11.12
C ALA A 85 -2.07 -9.96 -11.37
N VAL A 86 -1.65 -8.69 -11.51
CA VAL A 86 -2.52 -7.57 -11.86
C VAL A 86 -2.97 -7.67 -13.32
N GLU A 87 -2.05 -7.99 -14.24
CA GLU A 87 -2.32 -8.13 -15.68
C GLU A 87 -3.23 -9.32 -15.99
N ASP A 88 -3.02 -10.45 -15.31
CA ASP A 88 -3.77 -11.69 -15.54
C ASP A 88 -5.02 -11.83 -14.65
N GLY A 89 -5.24 -10.91 -13.72
CA GLY A 89 -6.34 -10.98 -12.75
C GLY A 89 -6.18 -12.09 -11.69
N ARG A 90 -4.94 -12.61 -11.50
CA ARG A 90 -4.63 -13.72 -10.59
C ARG A 90 -4.25 -13.26 -9.18
N ILE A 91 -4.76 -12.09 -8.75
CA ILE A 91 -4.42 -11.46 -7.47
C ILE A 91 -4.65 -12.39 -6.27
N ARG A 92 -5.71 -13.21 -6.32
CA ARG A 92 -6.00 -14.17 -5.24
C ARG A 92 -4.93 -15.22 -5.03
N GLU A 93 -4.14 -15.53 -6.06
CA GLU A 93 -3.03 -16.48 -5.98
C GLU A 93 -1.83 -15.91 -5.23
N ARG A 94 -1.81 -14.60 -5.00
CA ARG A 94 -0.77 -13.90 -4.24
C ARG A 94 -1.03 -13.87 -2.73
N MET A 95 -2.18 -14.36 -2.28
CA MET A 95 -2.54 -14.48 -0.85
C MET A 95 -2.60 -15.95 -0.43
N PRO A 96 -2.38 -16.25 0.87
CA PRO A 96 -2.57 -17.59 1.39
C PRO A 96 -3.98 -18.11 1.09
N SER A 97 -4.09 -19.38 0.64
CA SER A 97 -5.36 -19.99 0.31
C SER A 97 -6.17 -20.29 1.57
N ASN A 98 -7.26 -19.57 1.77
CA ASN A 98 -8.22 -19.79 2.85
C ASN A 98 -9.62 -19.24 2.47
N PRO A 99 -10.70 -19.67 3.16
CA PRO A 99 -12.06 -19.24 2.82
C PRO A 99 -12.28 -17.71 2.91
N ILE A 100 -11.61 -17.06 3.85
CA ILE A 100 -11.72 -15.59 4.05
C ILE A 100 -11.15 -14.87 2.83
N ASN A 101 -9.92 -15.20 2.43
CA ASN A 101 -9.27 -14.60 1.26
C ASN A 101 -10.04 -14.89 -0.03
N THR A 102 -10.63 -16.08 -0.14
CA THR A 102 -11.50 -16.42 -1.26
C THR A 102 -12.73 -15.53 -1.33
N LEU A 103 -13.39 -15.28 -0.18
CA LEU A 103 -14.56 -14.40 -0.11
C LEU A 103 -14.19 -12.94 -0.37
N LEU A 104 -13.16 -12.42 0.31
CA LEU A 104 -12.70 -11.04 0.14
C LEU A 104 -12.23 -10.76 -1.30
N GLY A 105 -11.52 -11.72 -1.90
CA GLY A 105 -11.13 -11.63 -3.30
C GLY A 105 -12.34 -11.51 -4.24
N LYS A 106 -13.41 -12.27 -4.02
CA LYS A 106 -14.64 -12.16 -4.83
C LYS A 106 -15.34 -10.81 -4.67
N VAL A 107 -15.26 -10.20 -3.49
CA VAL A 107 -15.97 -8.95 -3.17
C VAL A 107 -15.19 -7.72 -3.57
N PHE A 108 -13.86 -7.72 -3.37
CA PHE A 108 -13.02 -6.51 -3.49
C PHE A 108 -12.18 -6.43 -4.76
N THR A 109 -11.80 -7.59 -5.36
CA THR A 109 -10.96 -7.60 -6.56
C THR A 109 -11.68 -6.95 -7.75
N GLY A 110 -10.99 -6.04 -8.42
CA GLY A 110 -11.41 -5.45 -9.68
C GLY A 110 -10.98 -6.26 -10.90
N PRO A 111 -11.35 -5.80 -12.11
CA PRO A 111 -10.85 -6.39 -13.35
C PRO A 111 -9.33 -6.28 -13.46
N PRO A 112 -8.70 -7.16 -14.24
CA PRO A 112 -7.28 -7.03 -14.62
C PRO A 112 -7.05 -5.73 -15.39
N HIS A 113 -5.80 -5.25 -15.36
CA HIS A 113 -5.40 -4.06 -16.11
C HIS A 113 -3.94 -4.17 -16.53
N PRO A 114 -3.57 -3.75 -17.76
CA PRO A 114 -2.19 -3.75 -18.19
C PRO A 114 -1.29 -2.91 -17.28
N VAL A 115 -0.11 -3.42 -16.95
CA VAL A 115 0.91 -2.71 -16.17
C VAL A 115 1.90 -2.05 -17.12
N ALA A 116 1.81 -0.74 -17.27
CA ALA A 116 2.64 0.01 -18.21
C ALA A 116 4.09 0.22 -17.72
N ARG A 117 4.32 0.16 -16.41
CA ARG A 117 5.67 0.22 -15.81
C ARG A 117 5.74 -0.72 -14.62
N ARG A 118 6.75 -1.58 -14.64
CA ARG A 118 7.12 -2.44 -13.52
C ARG A 118 8.12 -1.70 -12.66
N LEU A 119 7.79 -1.51 -11.39
CA LEU A 119 8.61 -0.76 -10.44
C LEU A 119 9.62 -1.68 -9.77
N ASN A 120 10.83 -1.18 -9.62
CA ASN A 120 11.95 -1.87 -8.99
C ASN A 120 12.60 -0.98 -7.94
N GLU A 121 13.38 -1.57 -7.07
CA GLU A 121 14.23 -0.88 -6.08
C GLU A 121 15.01 0.27 -6.71
N GLY A 122 14.90 1.47 -6.13
CA GLY A 122 15.61 2.66 -6.57
C GLY A 122 14.94 3.47 -7.68
N ASP A 123 13.83 2.99 -8.24
CA ASP A 123 13.02 3.79 -9.17
C ASP A 123 12.51 5.07 -8.52
N GLU A 124 12.34 6.12 -9.33
CA GLU A 124 11.75 7.39 -8.88
C GLU A 124 10.30 7.52 -9.34
N VAL A 125 9.41 7.86 -8.41
CA VAL A 125 7.98 8.11 -8.63
C VAL A 125 7.56 9.37 -7.89
N ALA A 126 7.23 10.44 -8.61
CA ALA A 126 6.76 11.72 -8.05
C ALA A 126 7.66 12.27 -6.91
N GLY A 127 8.98 12.13 -7.03
CA GLY A 127 9.96 12.58 -6.03
C GLY A 127 10.12 11.64 -4.83
N PHE A 128 9.59 10.43 -4.92
CA PHE A 128 9.79 9.35 -3.94
C PHE A 128 10.60 8.23 -4.58
N THR A 129 11.54 7.67 -3.83
CA THR A 129 12.29 6.47 -4.21
C THR A 129 11.47 5.23 -3.89
N VAL A 130 11.38 4.30 -4.84
CA VAL A 130 10.75 2.99 -4.64
C VAL A 130 11.69 2.10 -3.83
N LEU A 131 11.15 1.44 -2.81
CA LEU A 131 11.85 0.47 -1.99
C LEU A 131 11.14 -0.87 -2.09
N ASP A 132 11.84 -1.95 -2.42
CA ASP A 132 11.31 -3.30 -2.38
C ASP A 132 11.14 -3.74 -0.92
N VAL A 133 9.92 -4.11 -0.54
CA VAL A 133 9.55 -4.49 0.82
C VAL A 133 8.69 -5.75 0.83
N PRO A 134 9.21 -6.85 0.28
CA PRO A 134 8.45 -8.09 0.12
C PRO A 134 8.09 -8.74 1.46
N GLY A 135 7.08 -9.63 1.42
CA GLY A 135 6.61 -10.45 2.52
C GLY A 135 5.11 -10.45 2.66
N HIS A 136 4.46 -9.28 2.73
CA HIS A 136 3.01 -9.16 2.68
C HIS A 136 2.46 -9.47 1.27
N SER A 137 3.18 -9.08 0.23
CA SER A 137 3.11 -9.67 -1.11
C SER A 137 4.53 -9.81 -1.66
N ALA A 138 4.68 -10.55 -2.76
CA ALA A 138 6.00 -10.78 -3.37
C ALA A 138 6.56 -9.52 -4.00
N GLY A 139 5.70 -8.69 -4.61
CA GLY A 139 6.06 -7.44 -5.29
C GLY A 139 5.67 -6.19 -4.50
N HIS A 140 5.58 -6.29 -3.16
CA HIS A 140 5.25 -5.14 -2.33
C HIS A 140 6.35 -4.08 -2.42
N VAL A 141 5.97 -2.84 -2.73
CA VAL A 141 6.86 -1.68 -2.76
C VAL A 141 6.40 -0.62 -1.78
N ALA A 142 7.35 0.10 -1.19
CA ALA A 142 7.12 1.32 -0.43
C ALA A 142 7.66 2.52 -1.19
N TYR A 143 7.16 3.71 -0.88
CA TYR A 143 7.63 4.97 -1.46
C TYR A 143 8.25 5.82 -0.36
N TRP A 144 9.52 6.14 -0.51
CA TRP A 144 10.33 6.89 0.45
C TRP A 144 10.76 8.25 -0.11
N ARG A 145 10.55 9.31 0.64
CA ARG A 145 11.09 10.63 0.34
C ARG A 145 12.01 11.09 1.47
N ASP A 146 13.31 11.16 1.17
CA ASP A 146 14.35 11.45 2.17
C ASP A 146 14.29 12.89 2.66
N SER A 147 13.96 13.86 1.80
CA SER A 147 14.00 15.29 2.09
C SER A 147 13.15 15.70 3.30
N ASP A 148 12.01 15.07 3.52
CA ASP A 148 11.12 15.29 4.67
C ASP A 148 10.84 14.03 5.49
N ARG A 149 11.50 12.91 5.14
CA ARG A 149 11.38 11.61 5.80
C ARG A 149 9.94 11.09 5.80
N THR A 150 9.29 11.21 4.65
CA THR A 150 7.94 10.71 4.41
C THR A 150 7.98 9.32 3.79
N LEU A 151 7.24 8.39 4.37
CA LEU A 151 7.13 6.99 3.95
C LEU A 151 5.67 6.63 3.66
N ILE A 152 5.40 6.06 2.48
CA ILE A 152 4.17 5.32 2.18
C ILE A 152 4.54 3.85 2.17
N CYS A 153 4.12 3.09 3.19
CA CYS A 153 4.60 1.72 3.41
C CYS A 153 3.60 0.63 2.98
N GLY A 154 2.44 1.01 2.43
CA GLY A 154 1.38 0.03 2.17
C GLY A 154 1.07 -0.79 3.43
N ASP A 155 1.09 -2.09 3.29
CA ASP A 155 0.74 -3.05 4.34
C ASP A 155 1.96 -3.78 4.95
N VAL A 156 3.17 -3.22 4.83
CA VAL A 156 4.31 -3.71 5.63
C VAL A 156 4.00 -3.56 7.13
N PHE A 157 3.36 -2.45 7.49
CA PHE A 157 2.71 -2.19 8.78
C PHE A 157 1.27 -1.79 8.55
N THR A 158 0.41 -2.00 9.55
CA THR A 158 -0.90 -1.36 9.60
C THR A 158 -1.05 -0.54 10.87
N ASN A 159 -1.81 0.56 10.83
CA ASN A 159 -2.15 1.35 12.03
C ASN A 159 -3.64 1.21 12.39
N LEU A 160 -4.18 0.09 11.97
CA LEU A 160 -5.53 -0.41 12.26
C LEU A 160 -5.48 -1.93 12.15
N ASP A 161 -6.00 -2.65 13.11
CA ASP A 161 -6.23 -4.08 12.95
C ASP A 161 -7.35 -4.31 11.93
N THR A 162 -7.01 -4.91 10.80
CA THR A 162 -7.91 -5.05 9.63
C THR A 162 -9.09 -6.01 9.88
N VAL A 163 -9.06 -6.78 10.96
CA VAL A 163 -10.13 -7.73 11.35
C VAL A 163 -11.02 -7.15 12.43
N THR A 164 -10.41 -6.61 13.49
CA THR A 164 -11.15 -6.14 14.67
C THR A 164 -11.48 -4.65 14.60
N GLY A 165 -10.82 -3.89 13.72
CA GLY A 165 -10.96 -2.44 13.62
C GLY A 165 -10.26 -1.67 14.76
N VAL A 166 -9.46 -2.34 15.59
CA VAL A 166 -8.77 -1.71 16.72
C VAL A 166 -7.64 -0.81 16.20
N PRO A 167 -7.64 0.50 16.54
CA PRO A 167 -6.55 1.40 16.15
C PRO A 167 -5.24 1.07 16.85
N GLY A 168 -4.13 1.31 16.17
CA GLY A 168 -2.77 1.12 16.66
C GLY A 168 -1.90 0.38 15.66
N LEU A 169 -0.59 0.33 15.93
CA LEU A 169 0.36 -0.40 15.09
C LEU A 169 0.19 -1.91 15.26
N HIS A 170 0.06 -2.59 14.12
CA HIS A 170 -0.04 -4.05 14.03
C HIS A 170 0.86 -4.57 12.91
N GLU A 171 1.28 -5.82 13.05
CA GLU A 171 1.71 -6.62 11.90
C GLU A 171 0.49 -6.94 11.04
N PRO A 172 0.63 -7.00 9.71
CA PRO A 172 -0.43 -7.53 8.87
C PRO A 172 -0.70 -9.00 9.25
N LYS A 173 -1.97 -9.41 9.19
CA LYS A 173 -2.37 -10.76 9.61
C LYS A 173 -1.69 -11.83 8.76
N THR A 174 -1.21 -12.89 9.39
CA THR A 174 -0.51 -14.00 8.72
C THR A 174 -1.37 -14.69 7.65
N PHE A 175 -2.69 -14.72 7.81
CA PHE A 175 -3.58 -15.28 6.80
C PHE A 175 -3.80 -14.37 5.57
N PHE A 176 -3.26 -13.13 5.59
CA PHE A 176 -3.14 -12.25 4.42
C PHE A 176 -1.68 -12.13 3.93
N THR A 177 -0.71 -12.65 4.69
CA THR A 177 0.72 -12.42 4.48
C THR A 177 1.40 -13.74 4.17
N PRO A 178 1.78 -14.01 2.91
CA PRO A 178 2.43 -15.26 2.51
C PRO A 178 3.74 -15.53 3.24
N ASP A 179 4.55 -14.50 3.49
CA ASP A 179 5.84 -14.61 4.18
C ASP A 179 5.97 -13.58 5.32
N PRO A 180 5.45 -13.90 6.52
CA PRO A 180 5.56 -13.01 7.68
C PRO A 180 7.00 -12.75 8.12
N GLY A 181 7.90 -13.72 7.93
CA GLY A 181 9.32 -13.58 8.27
C GLY A 181 9.98 -12.48 7.44
N ARG A 182 9.83 -12.56 6.12
CA ARG A 182 10.33 -11.56 5.19
C ARG A 182 9.65 -10.19 5.37
N ASN A 183 8.35 -10.17 5.72
CA ASN A 183 7.68 -8.92 6.06
C ASN A 183 8.32 -8.24 7.28
N ARG A 184 8.74 -9.00 8.31
CA ARG A 184 9.46 -8.45 9.46
C ARG A 184 10.83 -7.89 9.09
N GLU A 185 11.52 -8.47 8.12
CA GLU A 185 12.76 -7.90 7.56
C GLU A 185 12.48 -6.55 6.90
N SER A 186 11.41 -6.48 6.09
CA SER A 186 10.93 -5.23 5.49
C SER A 186 10.53 -4.20 6.54
N MET A 187 9.88 -4.61 7.64
CA MET A 187 9.56 -3.73 8.78
C MET A 187 10.83 -3.13 9.40
N ARG A 188 11.86 -3.95 9.66
CA ARG A 188 13.15 -3.48 10.22
C ARG A 188 13.83 -2.48 9.29
N ARG A 189 13.86 -2.80 7.99
CA ARG A 189 14.41 -1.93 6.96
C ARG A 189 13.75 -0.56 6.95
N LEU A 190 12.41 -0.52 6.92
CA LEU A 190 11.65 0.74 6.88
C LEU A 190 11.75 1.53 8.19
N ALA A 191 11.75 0.85 9.35
CA ALA A 191 11.90 1.52 10.63
C ALA A 191 13.30 2.15 10.80
N ALA A 192 14.35 1.54 10.24
CA ALA A 192 15.72 2.08 10.26
C ALA A 192 15.86 3.39 9.47
N LEU A 193 14.94 3.72 8.57
CA LEU A 193 14.88 5.02 7.90
C LEU A 193 14.41 6.13 8.85
N GLU A 194 13.90 5.81 10.04
CA GLU A 194 13.32 6.71 11.03
C GLU A 194 12.33 7.72 10.42
N PRO A 195 11.28 7.29 9.74
CA PRO A 195 10.37 8.17 9.02
C PRO A 195 9.62 9.10 9.97
N LYS A 196 9.57 10.40 9.64
CA LYS A 196 8.81 11.42 10.39
C LYS A 196 7.31 11.36 10.11
N LEU A 197 6.93 10.89 8.94
CA LEU A 197 5.56 10.62 8.55
C LEU A 197 5.47 9.23 7.93
N VAL A 198 4.61 8.38 8.49
CA VAL A 198 4.31 7.06 7.93
C VAL A 198 2.86 7.00 7.48
N CYS A 199 2.66 6.65 6.22
CA CYS A 199 1.38 6.46 5.56
C CYS A 199 1.18 4.97 5.29
N PHE A 200 0.11 4.40 5.83
CA PHE A 200 -0.21 2.97 5.80
C PHE A 200 -1.32 2.68 4.79
N GLY A 201 -1.44 1.45 4.32
CA GLY A 201 -2.63 0.98 3.60
C GLY A 201 -3.88 1.01 4.50
N HIS A 202 -3.72 0.72 5.78
CA HIS A 202 -4.79 0.71 6.78
C HIS A 202 -4.42 1.49 8.04
N GLY A 203 -5.34 2.33 8.52
CA GLY A 203 -5.16 3.14 9.72
C GLY A 203 -4.71 4.58 9.45
N ARG A 204 -4.69 5.38 10.51
CA ARG A 204 -4.29 6.79 10.43
C ARG A 204 -2.79 6.92 10.16
N PRO A 205 -2.35 7.94 9.40
CA PRO A 205 -0.93 8.28 9.31
C PRO A 205 -0.30 8.51 10.70
N LEU A 206 0.96 8.12 10.86
CA LEU A 206 1.72 8.22 12.11
C LEU A 206 2.85 9.24 11.97
N ARG A 207 3.01 10.10 12.99
CA ARG A 207 4.09 11.10 13.07
C ARG A 207 4.95 10.90 14.33
N ASP A 208 5.23 9.65 14.65
CA ASP A 208 6.01 9.27 15.83
C ASP A 208 7.00 8.16 15.45
N PRO A 209 8.23 8.51 15.01
CA PRO A 209 9.23 7.54 14.61
C PRO A 209 9.65 6.62 15.76
N GLU A 210 9.69 7.13 17.00
CA GLU A 210 10.01 6.33 18.17
C GLU A 210 8.95 5.26 18.45
N LYS A 211 7.67 5.57 18.23
CA LYS A 211 6.58 4.60 18.36
C LYS A 211 6.72 3.48 17.32
N LEU A 212 7.05 3.84 16.06
CA LEU A 212 7.29 2.87 15.00
C LEU A 212 8.47 1.98 15.35
N LYS A 213 9.60 2.58 15.80
CA LYS A 213 10.80 1.85 16.19
C LYS A 213 10.52 0.86 17.34
N ARG A 214 9.93 1.35 18.44
CA ARG A 214 9.57 0.47 19.59
C ARG A 214 8.64 -0.68 19.20
N PHE A 215 7.69 -0.41 18.30
CA PHE A 215 6.81 -1.45 17.77
C PHE A 215 7.61 -2.50 16.99
N THR A 216 8.48 -2.06 16.07
CA THR A 216 9.31 -2.94 15.24
C THR A 216 10.26 -3.77 16.08
N ASP A 217 10.94 -3.18 17.08
CA ASP A 217 11.86 -3.89 17.99
C ASP A 217 11.12 -5.00 18.76
N ARG A 218 9.86 -4.78 19.12
CA ARG A 218 9.06 -5.78 19.85
C ARG A 218 8.61 -6.95 18.96
N VAL A 219 8.17 -6.68 17.71
CA VAL A 219 7.53 -7.70 16.86
C VAL A 219 8.48 -8.30 15.82
N ALA A 220 9.46 -7.55 15.39
CA ALA A 220 10.45 -7.92 14.40
C ALA A 220 11.88 -7.84 14.95
N GLY A 221 12.03 -7.59 16.25
CA GLY A 221 13.32 -7.52 16.94
C GLY A 221 14.13 -8.79 16.74
N VAL A 222 15.44 -8.64 16.79
CA VAL A 222 16.38 -9.74 16.69
C VAL A 222 16.01 -10.76 17.76
N THR A 223 15.61 -11.96 17.37
CA THR A 223 15.77 -13.13 18.24
C THR A 223 17.23 -13.12 18.63
N ALA A 224 17.52 -12.81 19.90
CA ALA A 224 18.86 -13.00 20.43
C ALA A 224 19.29 -14.40 19.99
N ALA A 225 20.39 -14.47 19.23
CA ALA A 225 20.96 -15.74 18.85
C ALA A 225 21.19 -16.53 20.15
N ALA A 226 20.47 -17.65 20.26
CA ALA A 226 20.69 -18.62 21.31
C ALA A 226 22.01 -19.36 21.05
#